data_463bddbe1b19cbb04328fd0b17a2e989
#
_entry.id   463bddbe1b19cbb04328fd0b17a2e989
#
_cell.length_a   1.000
_cell.length_b   1.000
_cell.length_c   1.000
_cell.angle_alpha   90.00
_cell.angle_beta   90.00
_cell.angle_gamma   90.00
#
_symmetry.space_group_name_H-M   'P 1'
#
loop_
_entity.id
_entity.type
_entity.pdbx_description
1 polymer ?
#
loop_
_entity_poly.entity_id
_entity_poly.type
_entity_poly.pdbx_seq_one_letter_code
_entity_poly.pdbx_strand_id
1 'polypeptide(L)'
;MRARLDHMRSISRNDPRQYDDLADQWWHPGGGFEMLHWLAEARAALIPPAARPGAVLVDAGCGGGLMAPHVAGKGYRHVGVDLGRTGLRLAAQRGVEPVNGDVAALPLASGVADVVAAGEILEHVTDLPGTVAELSRVLRPGGLVVIDTVNDNALSRFITVTAGERLGFAPPGIHDASLFVRPRRLIAEFARHGVRLDVRGARPTLGGLLRWRLLRGRPTRGRIVPTGLTAVLYQGTGRKDRERS
;
A
#
# COMPACT_ATOMS: atom_id res chain seq x y z
N MET A 1 -17.15 12.80 -16.67
CA MET A 1 -16.29 13.19 -15.52
C MET A 1 -17.10 13.77 -14.34
N ARG A 2 -17.94 14.81 -14.51
CA ARG A 2 -18.75 15.38 -13.42
C ARG A 2 -19.69 14.37 -12.74
N ALA A 3 -20.51 13.62 -13.46
CA ALA A 3 -21.42 12.63 -12.92
C ALA A 3 -20.73 11.54 -12.08
N ARG A 4 -19.52 11.15 -12.44
CA ARG A 4 -18.70 10.17 -11.72
C ARG A 4 -18.18 10.76 -10.39
N LEU A 5 -17.76 12.02 -10.39
CA LEU A 5 -17.34 12.73 -9.17
C LEU A 5 -18.53 12.97 -8.21
N ASP A 6 -19.71 13.20 -8.75
CA ASP A 6 -20.94 13.39 -7.96
C ASP A 6 -21.39 12.05 -7.36
N HIS A 7 -21.26 10.93 -8.11
CA HIS A 7 -21.50 9.59 -7.58
C HIS A 7 -20.51 9.22 -6.45
N MET A 8 -19.22 9.48 -6.64
CA MET A 8 -18.21 9.25 -5.59
C MET A 8 -18.46 10.06 -4.30
N ARG A 9 -19.05 11.25 -4.40
CA ARG A 9 -19.44 12.06 -3.23
C ARG A 9 -20.66 11.52 -2.48
N SER A 10 -21.46 10.65 -3.09
CA SER A 10 -22.60 10.00 -2.47
C SER A 10 -22.25 8.70 -1.74
N ILE A 11 -21.05 8.16 -1.99
CA ILE A 11 -20.54 6.98 -1.30
C ILE A 11 -19.84 7.41 0.00
N SER A 12 -19.93 6.59 1.04
CA SER A 12 -19.23 6.85 2.31
C SER A 12 -17.72 6.94 2.10
N ARG A 13 -17.03 7.74 2.93
CA ARG A 13 -15.56 7.78 2.89
C ARG A 13 -14.99 6.39 3.13
N ASN A 14 -13.87 6.10 2.47
CA ASN A 14 -13.17 4.82 2.58
C ASN A 14 -13.99 3.59 2.15
N ASP A 15 -14.96 3.77 1.26
CA ASP A 15 -15.72 2.64 0.71
C ASP A 15 -14.89 1.92 -0.38
N PRO A 16 -14.63 0.61 -0.25
CA PRO A 16 -13.85 -0.15 -1.23
C PRO A 16 -14.40 -0.09 -2.67
N ARG A 17 -15.70 0.14 -2.84
CA ARG A 17 -16.34 0.28 -4.17
C ARG A 17 -15.79 1.45 -4.98
N GLN A 18 -15.24 2.48 -4.32
CA GLN A 18 -14.59 3.61 -5.00
C GLN A 18 -13.42 3.17 -5.89
N TYR A 19 -12.70 2.12 -5.51
CA TYR A 19 -11.59 1.58 -6.29
C TYR A 19 -12.06 0.86 -7.56
N ASP A 20 -13.22 0.19 -7.53
CA ASP A 20 -13.84 -0.38 -8.72
C ASP A 20 -14.31 0.72 -9.69
N ASP A 21 -14.87 1.80 -9.18
CA ASP A 21 -15.27 2.97 -9.97
C ASP A 21 -14.08 3.67 -10.64
N LEU A 22 -12.89 3.56 -10.06
CA LEU A 22 -11.65 4.13 -10.55
C LEU A 22 -10.77 3.11 -11.30
N ALA A 23 -11.32 1.97 -11.70
CA ALA A 23 -10.53 0.89 -12.29
C ALA A 23 -9.70 1.29 -13.52
N ASP A 24 -10.20 2.21 -14.36
CA ASP A 24 -9.52 2.77 -15.52
C ASP A 24 -8.34 3.69 -15.15
N GLN A 25 -8.27 4.16 -13.89
CA GLN A 25 -7.22 5.06 -13.40
C GLN A 25 -5.98 4.33 -12.91
N TRP A 26 -6.07 3.04 -12.56
CA TRP A 26 -4.95 2.28 -11.98
C TRP A 26 -3.66 2.39 -12.81
N TRP A 27 -3.79 2.32 -14.14
CA TRP A 27 -2.65 2.33 -15.06
C TRP A 27 -2.69 3.51 -16.03
N HIS A 28 -3.53 4.50 -15.74
CA HIS A 28 -3.59 5.72 -16.57
C HIS A 28 -2.39 6.63 -16.24
N PRO A 29 -1.50 6.90 -17.21
CA PRO A 29 -0.33 7.73 -17.00
C PRO A 29 -0.69 9.14 -16.53
N GLY A 30 -0.09 9.62 -15.43
CA GLY A 30 -0.40 10.92 -14.85
C GLY A 30 -1.81 11.04 -14.28
N GLY A 31 -2.50 9.92 -14.09
CA GLY A 31 -3.84 9.82 -13.52
C GLY A 31 -3.89 10.01 -12.00
N GLY A 32 -5.05 9.73 -11.42
CA GLY A 32 -5.29 9.91 -9.99
C GLY A 32 -4.44 9.02 -9.08
N PHE A 33 -3.93 7.91 -9.59
CA PHE A 33 -3.08 6.96 -8.85
C PHE A 33 -1.58 7.10 -9.14
N GLU A 34 -1.15 8.17 -9.80
CA GLU A 34 0.27 8.38 -10.13
C GLU A 34 1.19 8.30 -8.91
N MET A 35 0.76 8.84 -7.74
CA MET A 35 1.55 8.77 -6.51
C MET A 35 1.67 7.33 -5.98
N LEU A 36 0.65 6.49 -6.16
CA LEU A 36 0.69 5.09 -5.76
C LEU A 36 1.74 4.30 -6.57
N HIS A 37 1.98 4.67 -7.84
CA HIS A 37 3.08 4.09 -8.63
C HIS A 37 4.44 4.41 -8.02
N TRP A 38 4.65 5.67 -7.59
CA TRP A 38 5.92 6.06 -6.94
C TRP A 38 6.11 5.36 -5.59
N LEU A 39 5.03 5.20 -4.82
CA LEU A 39 5.03 4.47 -3.55
C LEU A 39 5.31 2.98 -3.77
N ALA A 40 4.69 2.36 -4.77
CA ALA A 40 4.91 0.97 -5.13
C ALA A 40 6.38 0.72 -5.55
N GLU A 41 6.99 1.60 -6.35
CA GLU A 41 8.41 1.55 -6.71
C GLU A 41 9.30 1.65 -5.48
N ALA A 42 9.04 2.64 -4.61
CA ALA A 42 9.82 2.85 -3.39
C ALA A 42 9.70 1.69 -2.39
N ARG A 43 8.50 1.11 -2.23
CA ARG A 43 8.24 -0.09 -1.43
C ARG A 43 8.97 -1.29 -2.00
N ALA A 44 8.87 -1.52 -3.30
CA ALA A 44 9.56 -2.62 -3.96
C ALA A 44 11.10 -2.52 -3.83
N ALA A 45 11.66 -1.31 -3.77
CA ALA A 45 13.11 -1.12 -3.55
C ALA A 45 13.59 -1.65 -2.18
N LEU A 46 12.70 -1.76 -1.20
CA LEU A 46 12.99 -2.31 0.12
C LEU A 46 12.95 -3.85 0.16
N ILE A 47 12.44 -4.49 -0.89
CA ILE A 47 12.34 -5.95 -1.02
C ILE A 47 13.58 -6.45 -1.73
N PRO A 48 14.43 -7.27 -1.09
CA PRO A 48 15.61 -7.87 -1.75
C PRO A 48 15.20 -8.89 -2.81
N PRO A 49 16.11 -9.35 -3.68
CA PRO A 49 15.88 -10.55 -4.48
C PRO A 49 15.54 -11.76 -3.62
N ALA A 50 14.77 -12.70 -4.17
CA ALA A 50 14.38 -13.92 -3.50
C ALA A 50 15.62 -14.74 -3.10
N ALA A 51 15.64 -15.19 -1.84
CA ALA A 51 16.79 -15.95 -1.32
C ALA A 51 16.74 -17.45 -1.72
N ARG A 52 15.63 -17.91 -2.30
CA ARG A 52 15.43 -19.32 -2.71
C ARG A 52 14.42 -19.41 -3.85
N PRO A 53 14.51 -20.46 -4.69
CA PRO A 53 13.46 -20.77 -5.66
C PRO A 53 12.10 -20.96 -4.95
N GLY A 54 11.02 -20.50 -5.59
CA GLY A 54 9.66 -20.61 -5.06
C GLY A 54 9.36 -19.74 -3.82
N ALA A 55 10.22 -18.77 -3.52
CA ALA A 55 9.93 -17.78 -2.49
C ALA A 55 8.62 -17.02 -2.80
N VAL A 56 7.82 -16.76 -1.78
CA VAL A 56 6.50 -16.14 -1.93
C VAL A 56 6.53 -14.71 -1.40
N LEU A 57 6.10 -13.77 -2.24
CA LEU A 57 5.76 -12.40 -1.87
C LEU A 57 4.23 -12.29 -1.82
N VAL A 58 3.70 -12.00 -0.64
CA VAL A 58 2.28 -11.67 -0.46
C VAL A 58 2.13 -10.14 -0.48
N ASP A 59 1.36 -9.61 -1.42
CA ASP A 59 1.01 -8.19 -1.54
C ASP A 59 -0.42 -8.00 -1.03
N ALA A 60 -0.55 -7.59 0.23
CA ALA A 60 -1.83 -7.41 0.91
C ALA A 60 -2.42 -6.03 0.58
N GLY A 61 -3.61 -6.02 0.00
CA GLY A 61 -4.20 -4.83 -0.60
C GLY A 61 -3.52 -4.47 -1.93
N CYS A 62 -3.32 -5.45 -2.81
CA CYS A 62 -2.53 -5.27 -4.03
C CYS A 62 -3.19 -4.37 -5.09
N GLY A 63 -4.49 -4.07 -4.98
CA GLY A 63 -5.24 -3.27 -5.94
C GLY A 63 -5.04 -3.73 -7.37
N GLY A 64 -4.67 -2.81 -8.26
CA GLY A 64 -4.37 -3.08 -9.68
C GLY A 64 -2.98 -3.65 -9.94
N GLY A 65 -2.24 -4.10 -8.91
CA GLY A 65 -0.93 -4.73 -9.05
C GLY A 65 0.22 -3.76 -9.36
N LEU A 66 0.19 -2.55 -8.82
CA LEU A 66 1.17 -1.50 -9.13
C LEU A 66 2.61 -1.87 -8.76
N MET A 67 2.79 -2.76 -7.78
CA MET A 67 4.13 -3.22 -7.37
C MET A 67 4.71 -4.27 -8.32
N ALA A 68 3.88 -4.97 -9.10
CA ALA A 68 4.30 -6.10 -9.94
C ALA A 68 5.49 -5.80 -10.87
N PRO A 69 5.53 -4.70 -11.65
CA PRO A 69 6.66 -4.41 -12.53
C PRO A 69 7.99 -4.25 -11.79
N HIS A 70 7.94 -3.81 -10.54
CA HIS A 70 9.12 -3.50 -9.73
C HIS A 70 9.68 -4.73 -8.99
N VAL A 71 8.92 -5.83 -8.92
CA VAL A 71 9.31 -7.08 -8.26
C VAL A 71 9.46 -8.26 -9.22
N ALA A 72 9.00 -8.13 -10.47
CA ALA A 72 9.01 -9.21 -11.46
C ALA A 72 10.38 -9.88 -11.64
N GLY A 73 11.49 -9.12 -11.62
CA GLY A 73 12.85 -9.63 -11.75
C GLY A 73 13.46 -10.15 -10.45
N LYS A 74 12.73 -10.15 -9.33
CA LYS A 74 13.29 -10.52 -8.02
C LYS A 74 13.13 -12.00 -7.65
N GLY A 75 12.48 -12.81 -8.49
CA GLY A 75 12.38 -14.26 -8.33
C GLY A 75 11.31 -14.76 -7.36
N TYR A 76 10.35 -13.93 -7.00
CA TYR A 76 9.20 -14.32 -6.16
C TYR A 76 8.02 -14.83 -6.98
N ARG A 77 7.27 -15.78 -6.42
CA ARG A 77 5.84 -15.91 -6.71
C ARG A 77 5.15 -14.73 -6.07
N HIS A 78 4.54 -13.88 -6.87
CA HIS A 78 3.86 -12.68 -6.41
C HIS A 78 2.37 -12.97 -6.24
N VAL A 79 1.91 -13.17 -5.01
CA VAL A 79 0.51 -13.42 -4.64
C VAL A 79 -0.10 -12.11 -4.17
N GLY A 80 -1.13 -11.63 -4.84
CA GLY A 80 -1.83 -10.39 -4.49
C GLY A 80 -3.20 -10.68 -3.88
N VAL A 81 -3.45 -10.17 -2.67
CA VAL A 81 -4.75 -10.28 -2.01
C VAL A 81 -5.46 -8.95 -2.01
N ASP A 82 -6.72 -8.91 -2.44
CA ASP A 82 -7.54 -7.69 -2.45
C ASP A 82 -9.03 -8.02 -2.39
N LEU A 83 -9.85 -7.09 -1.90
CA LEU A 83 -11.31 -7.17 -1.93
C LEU A 83 -11.87 -6.87 -3.33
N GLY A 84 -11.23 -5.94 -4.07
CA GLY A 84 -11.66 -5.43 -5.35
C GLY A 84 -11.36 -6.39 -6.51
N ARG A 85 -12.37 -7.08 -7.01
CA ARG A 85 -12.20 -8.03 -8.12
C ARG A 85 -11.71 -7.38 -9.41
N THR A 86 -12.05 -6.12 -9.63
CA THR A 86 -11.61 -5.38 -10.82
C THR A 86 -10.11 -5.08 -10.75
N GLY A 87 -9.62 -4.65 -9.56
CA GLY A 87 -8.18 -4.50 -9.30
C GLY A 87 -7.43 -5.81 -9.51
N LEU A 88 -7.92 -6.90 -8.94
CA LEU A 88 -7.31 -8.24 -9.08
C LEU A 88 -7.19 -8.71 -10.53
N ARG A 89 -8.18 -8.41 -11.39
CA ARG A 89 -8.06 -8.71 -12.83
C ARG A 89 -6.93 -7.94 -13.50
N LEU A 90 -6.74 -6.68 -13.13
CA LEU A 90 -5.64 -5.85 -13.63
C LEU A 90 -4.27 -6.34 -13.09
N ALA A 91 -4.22 -6.76 -11.84
CA ALA A 91 -3.03 -7.34 -11.22
C ALA A 91 -2.60 -8.65 -11.91
N ALA A 92 -3.58 -9.54 -12.20
CA ALA A 92 -3.34 -10.80 -12.90
C ALA A 92 -2.72 -10.60 -14.29
N GLN A 93 -3.14 -9.58 -15.03
CA GLN A 93 -2.55 -9.21 -16.33
C GLN A 93 -1.07 -8.80 -16.25
N ARG A 94 -0.55 -8.59 -15.03
CA ARG A 94 0.83 -8.17 -14.73
C ARG A 94 1.64 -9.22 -14.00
N GLY A 95 1.16 -10.47 -14.01
CA GLY A 95 1.88 -11.60 -13.42
C GLY A 95 1.69 -11.75 -11.91
N VAL A 96 0.71 -11.07 -11.32
CA VAL A 96 0.30 -11.32 -9.93
C VAL A 96 -0.65 -12.52 -9.90
N GLU A 97 -0.45 -13.44 -8.97
CA GLU A 97 -1.40 -14.51 -8.67
C GLU A 97 -2.52 -13.91 -7.81
N PRO A 98 -3.75 -13.70 -8.35
CA PRO A 98 -4.78 -12.97 -7.66
C PRO A 98 -5.54 -13.84 -6.66
N VAL A 99 -5.74 -13.35 -5.47
CA VAL A 99 -6.56 -13.97 -4.42
C VAL A 99 -7.58 -12.96 -3.94
N ASN A 100 -8.87 -13.27 -4.06
CA ASN A 100 -9.91 -12.40 -3.53
C ASN A 100 -10.09 -12.69 -2.03
N GLY A 101 -9.84 -11.70 -1.19
CA GLY A 101 -9.90 -11.85 0.27
C GLY A 101 -9.73 -10.53 1.00
N ASP A 102 -10.11 -10.56 2.29
CA ASP A 102 -9.92 -9.45 3.22
C ASP A 102 -8.52 -9.54 3.85
N VAL A 103 -7.82 -8.42 3.95
CA VAL A 103 -6.51 -8.34 4.62
C VAL A 103 -6.61 -8.57 6.13
N ALA A 104 -7.78 -8.38 6.73
CA ALA A 104 -8.06 -8.71 8.13
C ALA A 104 -8.37 -10.21 8.37
N ALA A 105 -8.52 -11.01 7.29
CA ALA A 105 -8.77 -12.45 7.33
C ALA A 105 -8.17 -13.11 6.06
N LEU A 106 -6.84 -13.09 5.95
CA LEU A 106 -6.13 -13.53 4.76
C LEU A 106 -6.39 -15.02 4.46
N PRO A 107 -6.92 -15.37 3.26
CA PRO A 107 -7.21 -16.76 2.88
C PRO A 107 -5.92 -17.50 2.46
N LEU A 108 -4.89 -17.40 3.26
CA LEU A 108 -3.57 -17.97 3.03
C LEU A 108 -3.11 -18.76 4.26
N ALA A 109 -2.31 -19.79 4.04
CA ALA A 109 -1.73 -20.59 5.13
C ALA A 109 -0.76 -19.76 5.98
N SER A 110 -0.64 -20.10 7.27
CA SER A 110 0.35 -19.50 8.16
C SER A 110 1.76 -19.81 7.67
N GLY A 111 2.65 -18.81 7.73
CA GLY A 111 4.06 -18.98 7.40
C GLY A 111 4.37 -19.23 5.92
N VAL A 112 3.43 -18.96 5.01
CA VAL A 112 3.62 -19.19 3.57
C VAL A 112 4.52 -18.14 2.93
N ALA A 113 4.54 -16.91 3.44
CA ALA A 113 5.20 -15.77 2.84
C ALA A 113 6.65 -15.61 3.29
N ASP A 114 7.58 -15.48 2.35
CA ASP A 114 8.95 -15.01 2.61
C ASP A 114 8.97 -13.51 2.83
N VAL A 115 8.11 -12.79 2.11
CA VAL A 115 7.89 -11.35 2.21
C VAL A 115 6.39 -11.07 2.24
N VAL A 116 5.98 -10.17 3.13
CA VAL A 116 4.66 -9.55 3.14
C VAL A 116 4.82 -8.07 2.85
N ALA A 117 4.18 -7.58 1.80
CA ALA A 117 4.06 -6.16 1.50
C ALA A 117 2.63 -5.70 1.83
N ALA A 118 2.50 -4.55 2.51
CA ALA A 118 1.21 -3.92 2.79
C ALA A 118 1.39 -2.41 2.61
N GLY A 119 1.04 -1.91 1.43
CA GLY A 119 1.25 -0.52 1.09
C GLY A 119 -0.04 0.22 0.81
N GLU A 120 -0.21 1.37 1.47
CA GLU A 120 -1.39 2.23 1.34
C GLU A 120 -2.70 1.44 1.55
N ILE A 121 -2.67 0.52 2.52
CA ILE A 121 -3.82 -0.30 2.92
C ILE A 121 -4.16 -0.15 4.41
N LEU A 122 -3.15 0.08 5.27
CA LEU A 122 -3.36 0.10 6.72
C LEU A 122 -4.21 1.28 7.19
N GLU A 123 -4.26 2.38 6.47
CA GLU A 123 -5.13 3.55 6.68
C GLU A 123 -6.57 3.32 6.18
N HIS A 124 -6.85 2.17 5.60
CA HIS A 124 -8.16 1.81 5.07
C HIS A 124 -8.86 0.72 5.89
N VAL A 125 -8.14 0.05 6.81
CA VAL A 125 -8.70 -1.03 7.63
C VAL A 125 -9.33 -0.51 8.92
N THR A 126 -10.47 -1.07 9.27
CA THR A 126 -11.17 -0.73 10.54
C THR A 126 -10.62 -1.52 11.72
N ASP A 127 -10.08 -2.72 11.48
CA ASP A 127 -9.44 -3.57 12.49
C ASP A 127 -7.93 -3.67 12.20
N LEU A 128 -7.18 -2.64 12.64
CA LEU A 128 -5.72 -2.65 12.52
C LEU A 128 -5.05 -3.79 13.29
N PRO A 129 -5.43 -4.12 14.56
CA PRO A 129 -4.86 -5.25 15.27
C PRO A 129 -5.05 -6.59 14.56
N GLY A 130 -6.26 -6.89 14.10
CA GLY A 130 -6.56 -8.11 13.34
C GLY A 130 -5.77 -8.17 12.02
N THR A 131 -5.72 -7.06 11.29
CA THR A 131 -4.92 -6.98 10.05
C THR A 131 -3.44 -7.26 10.33
N VAL A 132 -2.84 -6.63 11.34
CA VAL A 132 -1.42 -6.86 11.69
C VAL A 132 -1.18 -8.31 12.14
N ALA A 133 -2.12 -8.91 12.87
CA ALA A 133 -2.07 -10.32 13.24
C ALA A 133 -2.03 -11.22 11.99
N GLU A 134 -2.89 -10.99 11.01
CA GLU A 134 -2.96 -11.76 9.78
C GLU A 134 -1.70 -11.59 8.91
N LEU A 135 -1.21 -10.35 8.72
CA LEU A 135 0.05 -10.09 8.01
C LEU A 135 1.21 -10.83 8.68
N SER A 136 1.22 -10.84 10.02
CA SER A 136 2.25 -11.54 10.80
C SER A 136 2.07 -13.05 10.76
N ARG A 137 0.83 -13.56 10.75
CA ARG A 137 0.50 -15.00 10.68
C ARG A 137 1.00 -15.63 9.38
N VAL A 138 0.71 -14.98 8.25
CA VAL A 138 1.12 -15.51 6.93
C VAL A 138 2.62 -15.37 6.69
N LEU A 139 3.30 -14.46 7.39
CA LEU A 139 4.75 -14.28 7.31
C LEU A 139 5.47 -15.43 8.04
N ARG A 140 6.40 -16.12 7.36
CA ARG A 140 7.20 -17.16 7.98
C ARG A 140 8.20 -16.61 9.03
N PRO A 141 8.68 -17.42 9.95
CA PRO A 141 9.79 -17.06 10.84
C PRO A 141 11.01 -16.57 10.01
N GLY A 142 11.61 -15.45 10.40
CA GLY A 142 12.68 -14.78 9.68
C GLY A 142 12.25 -14.04 8.39
N GLY A 143 10.98 -14.10 8.02
CA GLY A 143 10.41 -13.38 6.85
C GLY A 143 10.46 -11.87 7.02
N LEU A 144 10.35 -11.15 5.92
CA LEU A 144 10.39 -9.69 5.84
C LEU A 144 8.98 -9.11 5.66
N VAL A 145 8.60 -8.14 6.49
CA VAL A 145 7.45 -7.27 6.23
C VAL A 145 7.92 -5.91 5.70
N VAL A 146 7.21 -5.38 4.71
CA VAL A 146 7.43 -4.04 4.15
C VAL A 146 6.09 -3.33 4.08
N ILE A 147 6.00 -2.15 4.69
CA ILE A 147 4.76 -1.36 4.72
C ILE A 147 5.02 0.09 4.31
N ASP A 148 3.99 0.74 3.83
CA ASP A 148 3.85 2.20 3.86
C ASP A 148 2.40 2.57 4.16
N THR A 149 2.21 3.73 4.79
CA THR A 149 0.88 4.23 5.20
C THR A 149 0.95 5.68 5.63
N VAL A 150 -0.21 6.28 5.90
CA VAL A 150 -0.37 7.66 6.35
C VAL A 150 -0.31 7.75 7.88
N ASN A 151 0.49 8.71 8.40
CA ASN A 151 0.56 8.96 9.83
C ASN A 151 -0.71 9.66 10.37
N ASP A 152 -1.12 9.33 11.57
CA ASP A 152 -2.22 10.01 12.27
C ASP A 152 -1.72 11.25 13.03
N ASN A 153 -1.79 12.41 12.38
CA ASN A 153 -1.58 13.72 13.00
C ASN A 153 -2.32 14.82 12.21
N ALA A 154 -2.41 16.04 12.77
CA ALA A 154 -3.14 17.13 12.16
C ALA A 154 -2.60 17.51 10.76
N LEU A 155 -1.27 17.46 10.56
CA LEU A 155 -0.64 17.81 9.29
C LEU A 155 -0.99 16.81 8.19
N SER A 156 -0.89 15.50 8.48
CA SER A 156 -1.23 14.46 7.52
C SER A 156 -2.72 14.47 7.14
N ARG A 157 -3.60 14.67 8.13
CA ARG A 157 -5.04 14.83 7.88
C ARG A 157 -5.33 16.02 6.96
N PHE A 158 -4.69 17.16 7.20
CA PHE A 158 -4.82 18.35 6.34
C PHE A 158 -4.28 18.10 4.93
N ILE A 159 -3.04 17.55 4.82
CA ILE A 159 -2.38 17.34 3.53
C ILE A 159 -3.09 16.27 2.71
N THR A 160 -3.43 15.12 3.31
CA THR A 160 -3.98 13.98 2.57
C THR A 160 -5.45 14.18 2.23
N VAL A 161 -6.28 14.57 3.21
CA VAL A 161 -7.72 14.70 3.00
C VAL A 161 -8.07 16.07 2.43
N THR A 162 -7.67 17.17 3.11
CA THR A 162 -8.14 18.50 2.72
C THR A 162 -7.44 19.02 1.47
N ALA A 163 -6.11 19.05 1.46
CA ALA A 163 -5.34 19.59 0.34
C ALA A 163 -5.26 18.57 -0.81
N GLY A 164 -5.04 17.29 -0.51
CA GLY A 164 -4.89 16.24 -1.51
C GLY A 164 -6.13 16.08 -2.38
N GLU A 165 -7.31 16.01 -1.77
CA GLU A 165 -8.57 15.92 -2.50
C GLU A 165 -8.88 17.21 -3.29
N ARG A 166 -8.67 18.41 -2.69
CA ARG A 166 -8.92 19.68 -3.36
C ARG A 166 -7.99 19.95 -4.54
N LEU A 167 -6.73 19.57 -4.42
CA LEU A 167 -5.72 19.75 -5.47
C LEU A 167 -5.72 18.60 -6.48
N GLY A 168 -6.51 17.54 -6.24
CA GLY A 168 -6.64 16.37 -7.11
C GLY A 168 -5.41 15.46 -7.08
N PHE A 169 -4.71 15.40 -5.96
CA PHE A 169 -3.65 14.40 -5.68
C PHE A 169 -4.22 13.10 -5.11
N ALA A 170 -5.46 13.12 -4.65
CA ALA A 170 -6.22 11.96 -4.24
C ALA A 170 -7.67 12.10 -4.71
N PRO A 171 -8.36 11.00 -5.06
CA PRO A 171 -9.80 11.03 -5.34
C PRO A 171 -10.58 11.51 -4.10
N PRO A 172 -11.66 12.29 -4.26
CA PRO A 172 -12.48 12.73 -3.16
C PRO A 172 -13.09 11.55 -2.40
N GLY A 173 -12.98 11.56 -1.06
CA GLY A 173 -13.59 10.57 -0.19
C GLY A 173 -12.82 9.25 -0.06
N ILE A 174 -11.67 9.11 -0.74
CA ILE A 174 -10.87 7.87 -0.71
C ILE A 174 -10.28 7.57 0.68
N HIS A 175 -10.04 8.59 1.49
CA HIS A 175 -9.48 8.43 2.83
C HIS A 175 -10.47 8.83 3.93
N ASP A 176 -10.49 8.05 5.02
CA ASP A 176 -11.05 8.41 6.31
C ASP A 176 -9.90 8.68 7.30
N ALA A 177 -9.73 9.94 7.69
CA ALA A 177 -8.65 10.32 8.59
C ALA A 177 -8.73 9.70 10.00
N SER A 178 -9.86 9.12 10.38
CA SER A 178 -10.00 8.41 11.66
C SER A 178 -9.25 7.07 11.67
N LEU A 179 -8.94 6.53 10.49
CA LEU A 179 -8.24 5.26 10.29
C LEU A 179 -6.73 5.43 10.14
N PHE A 180 -6.22 6.65 10.07
CA PHE A 180 -4.77 6.88 9.95
C PHE A 180 -3.99 6.30 11.12
N VAL A 181 -2.77 5.85 10.87
CA VAL A 181 -2.03 5.00 11.79
C VAL A 181 -0.79 5.69 12.34
N ARG A 182 -0.70 5.88 13.66
CA ARG A 182 0.51 6.40 14.31
C ARG A 182 1.64 5.38 14.24
N PRO A 183 2.88 5.77 13.88
CA PRO A 183 4.02 4.86 13.81
C PRO A 183 4.22 4.04 15.08
N ARG A 184 4.13 4.67 16.25
CA ARG A 184 4.29 3.99 17.55
C ARG A 184 3.24 2.89 17.76
N ARG A 185 1.99 3.13 17.35
CA ARG A 185 0.92 2.12 17.45
C ARG A 185 1.23 0.94 16.54
N LEU A 186 1.62 1.19 15.29
CA LEU A 186 1.94 0.13 14.33
C LEU A 186 3.13 -0.71 14.77
N ILE A 187 4.20 -0.08 15.26
CA ILE A 187 5.37 -0.77 15.83
C ILE A 187 4.94 -1.68 16.99
N ALA A 188 4.11 -1.18 17.91
CA ALA A 188 3.64 -1.95 19.06
C ALA A 188 2.76 -3.14 18.63
N GLU A 189 1.88 -2.96 17.62
CA GLU A 189 1.04 -4.06 17.11
C GLU A 189 1.91 -5.16 16.47
N PHE A 190 2.86 -4.82 15.60
CA PHE A 190 3.77 -5.80 15.01
C PHE A 190 4.63 -6.51 16.05
N ALA A 191 5.08 -5.79 17.08
CA ALA A 191 5.88 -6.39 18.17
C ALA A 191 5.12 -7.47 18.95
N ARG A 192 3.80 -7.36 19.11
CA ARG A 192 2.95 -8.39 19.74
C ARG A 192 2.97 -9.72 19.00
N HIS A 193 3.32 -9.69 17.71
CA HIS A 193 3.40 -10.86 16.84
C HIS A 193 4.84 -11.25 16.48
N GLY A 194 5.81 -10.82 17.29
CA GLY A 194 7.22 -11.14 17.09
C GLY A 194 7.85 -10.50 15.85
N VAL A 195 7.32 -9.37 15.37
CA VAL A 195 7.89 -8.62 14.25
C VAL A 195 8.48 -7.31 14.78
N ARG A 196 9.79 -7.15 14.65
CA ARG A 196 10.48 -5.89 14.97
C ARG A 196 10.43 -4.98 13.77
N LEU A 197 9.54 -3.99 13.81
CA LEU A 197 9.32 -3.02 12.75
C LEU A 197 10.17 -1.76 13.00
N ASP A 198 10.98 -1.38 12.02
CA ASP A 198 11.68 -0.11 11.94
C ASP A 198 11.00 0.79 10.94
N VAL A 199 10.75 2.07 11.28
CA VAL A 199 10.01 3.01 10.44
C VAL A 199 10.81 4.28 10.18
N ARG A 200 10.63 4.82 8.96
CA ARG A 200 11.18 6.11 8.54
C ARG A 200 10.15 6.89 7.75
N GLY A 201 10.26 8.21 7.79
CA GLY A 201 9.40 9.05 6.97
C GLY A 201 9.66 8.86 5.49
N ALA A 202 8.62 9.12 4.70
CA ALA A 202 8.65 9.09 3.26
C ALA A 202 7.94 10.34 2.72
N ARG A 203 8.42 10.88 1.61
CA ARG A 203 7.76 12.00 0.93
C ARG A 203 8.00 11.96 -0.57
N PRO A 204 7.07 12.44 -1.37
CA PRO A 204 7.32 12.65 -2.78
C PRO A 204 8.36 13.78 -2.99
N THR A 205 9.10 13.71 -4.09
CA THR A 205 9.96 14.80 -4.52
C THR A 205 9.11 15.99 -4.97
N LEU A 206 9.50 17.21 -4.57
CA LEU A 206 8.76 18.43 -4.95
C LEU A 206 8.68 18.61 -6.47
N GLY A 207 9.78 18.32 -7.17
CA GLY A 207 9.80 18.36 -8.63
C GLY A 207 8.86 17.34 -9.28
N GLY A 208 8.69 16.15 -8.66
CA GLY A 208 7.72 15.14 -9.09
C GLY A 208 6.28 15.63 -8.95
N LEU A 209 5.94 16.17 -7.77
CA LEU A 209 4.61 16.75 -7.53
C LEU A 209 4.28 17.89 -8.48
N LEU A 210 5.21 18.80 -8.69
CA LEU A 210 5.03 19.94 -9.60
C LEU A 210 4.80 19.46 -11.04
N ARG A 211 5.62 18.52 -11.51
CA ARG A 211 5.46 17.91 -12.83
C ARG A 211 4.12 17.23 -13.00
N TRP A 212 3.71 16.41 -12.03
CA TRP A 212 2.41 15.75 -12.06
C TRP A 212 1.27 16.77 -12.12
N ARG A 213 1.36 17.85 -11.35
CA ARG A 213 0.37 18.93 -11.34
C ARG A 213 0.28 19.67 -12.67
N LEU A 214 1.43 19.92 -13.33
CA LEU A 214 1.51 20.68 -14.59
C LEU A 214 1.26 19.81 -15.82
N LEU A 215 1.63 18.53 -15.78
CA LEU A 215 1.60 17.61 -16.92
C LEU A 215 0.50 16.55 -16.77
N ARG A 216 -0.64 16.93 -16.21
CA ARG A 216 -1.78 16.00 -16.02
C ARG A 216 -2.09 15.21 -17.30
N GLY A 217 -2.29 13.89 -17.13
CA GLY A 217 -2.53 12.96 -18.24
C GLY A 217 -1.28 12.56 -19.04
N ARG A 218 -0.08 12.90 -18.54
CA ARG A 218 1.20 12.44 -19.08
C ARG A 218 2.00 11.70 -18.01
N PRO A 219 2.79 10.67 -18.39
CA PRO A 219 3.67 9.98 -17.45
C PRO A 219 4.61 10.99 -16.77
N THR A 220 4.67 10.94 -15.45
CA THR A 220 5.61 11.77 -14.69
C THR A 220 6.60 10.87 -13.96
N ARG A 221 7.86 11.31 -13.89
CA ARG A 221 8.91 10.61 -13.16
C ARG A 221 9.05 11.22 -11.76
N GLY A 222 8.02 11.06 -10.93
CA GLY A 222 8.12 11.37 -9.51
C GLY A 222 8.80 10.22 -8.76
N ARG A 223 9.29 10.53 -7.56
CA ARG A 223 9.91 9.53 -6.67
C ARG A 223 9.48 9.80 -5.25
N ILE A 224 9.39 8.74 -4.48
CA ILE A 224 9.34 8.82 -3.02
C ILE A 224 10.77 8.75 -2.48
N VAL A 225 11.10 9.67 -1.60
CA VAL A 225 12.42 9.72 -0.96
C VAL A 225 12.27 9.59 0.56
N PRO A 226 13.21 8.91 1.23
CA PRO A 226 13.18 8.79 2.68
C PRO A 226 13.44 10.16 3.34
N THR A 227 12.89 10.32 4.55
CA THR A 227 13.13 11.49 5.40
C THR A 227 13.18 11.04 6.86
N GLY A 228 13.86 11.82 7.70
CA GLY A 228 13.92 11.58 9.15
C GLY A 228 12.60 11.83 9.88
N LEU A 229 11.65 12.53 9.26
CA LEU A 229 10.37 12.90 9.87
C LEU A 229 9.23 12.06 9.29
N THR A 230 8.51 11.34 10.13
CA THR A 230 7.26 10.63 9.77
C THR A 230 6.06 11.60 9.74
N ALA A 231 6.23 12.74 9.07
CA ALA A 231 5.26 13.83 9.16
C ALA A 231 3.92 13.53 8.50
N VAL A 232 3.93 12.91 7.31
CA VAL A 232 2.70 12.58 6.55
C VAL A 232 2.69 11.10 6.19
N LEU A 233 3.62 10.67 5.34
CA LEU A 233 3.81 9.29 4.94
C LEU A 233 5.00 8.69 5.67
N TYR A 234 4.94 7.39 5.93
CA TYR A 234 6.09 6.65 6.42
C TYR A 234 6.14 5.24 5.85
N GLN A 235 7.33 4.71 5.76
CA GLN A 235 7.61 3.34 5.36
C GLN A 235 8.21 2.59 6.53
N GLY A 236 7.92 1.30 6.62
CA GLY A 236 8.48 0.41 7.62
C GLY A 236 9.01 -0.88 6.99
N THR A 237 10.08 -1.39 7.57
CA THR A 237 10.57 -2.74 7.30
C THR A 237 10.76 -3.46 8.62
N GLY A 238 10.44 -4.75 8.65
CA GLY A 238 10.61 -5.56 9.86
C GLY A 238 10.85 -7.02 9.53
N ARG A 239 11.42 -7.74 10.48
CA ARG A 239 11.57 -9.20 10.37
C ARG A 239 10.85 -9.88 11.51
N LYS A 240 10.15 -10.96 11.17
CA LYS A 240 9.56 -11.84 12.16
C LYS A 240 10.67 -12.62 12.87
N ASP A 241 10.60 -12.70 14.18
CA ASP A 241 11.56 -13.48 14.99
C ASP A 241 11.63 -14.93 14.46
N ARG A 242 12.82 -15.51 14.51
CA ARG A 242 12.98 -16.94 14.25
C ARG A 242 12.45 -17.70 15.44
N GLU A 243 11.77 -18.81 15.22
CA GLU A 243 11.46 -19.73 16.30
C GLU A 243 12.77 -20.10 17.02
N ARG A 244 12.79 -19.98 18.33
CA ARG A 244 13.91 -20.47 19.12
C ARG A 244 13.86 -21.99 19.04
N SER A 245 14.82 -22.59 18.34
CA SER A 245 15.08 -24.03 18.34
C SER A 245 15.50 -24.49 19.73
#